data_1887895c323588e49f0c2f8edf7112fe
#
_entry.id   1887895c323588e49f0c2f8edf7112fe
#
_cell.length_a   1.000
_cell.length_b   1.000
_cell.length_c   1.000
_cell.angle_alpha   90.00
_cell.angle_beta   90.00
_cell.angle_gamma   90.00
#
_symmetry.space_group_name_H-M   'P 1'
#
loop_
_entity.id
_entity.type
_entity.pdbx_description
1 polymer ?
#
loop_
_entity_poly.entity_id
_entity_poly.type
_entity_poly.pdbx_seq_one_letter_code
_entity_poly.pdbx_strand_id
1 'polypeptide(L)'
;VSAAIMLGLGELTIRSIHLLRDGIPFFESVDGGRIGPISLDQELGWKATEHYQETLVEKTNAGRPYSVRRSQKQYGFRQFGDLDSKKMRLLVIGDSFTHATAVSDDRTYHALLAQLLDVEVFAYGAGGYGTLQELMILDRYIDTIRPDVILWQYCANDFINNDNELERLSLVNNNGWVRPYLQKGQVQLLSPKESSLQVREWINRRSRFLYF
;
A
#
# COMPACT_ATOMS: atom_id res chain seq x y z
N VAL A 1 3.40 29.54 25.89
CA VAL A 1 3.48 28.54 26.97
C VAL A 1 2.16 27.77 27.12
N SER A 2 1.01 28.44 27.16
CA SER A 2 -0.31 27.77 27.35
C SER A 2 -0.67 26.80 26.24
N ALA A 3 -0.40 27.13 24.96
CA ALA A 3 -0.68 26.25 23.83
C ALA A 3 0.15 24.95 23.87
N ALA A 4 1.44 25.03 24.21
CA ALA A 4 2.30 23.88 24.33
C ALA A 4 1.86 22.93 25.48
N ILE A 5 1.41 23.52 26.59
CA ILE A 5 0.88 22.73 27.72
C ILE A 5 -0.42 22.02 27.31
N MET A 6 -1.33 22.71 26.62
CA MET A 6 -2.60 22.11 26.14
C MET A 6 -2.35 20.97 25.15
N LEU A 7 -1.42 21.15 24.20
CA LEU A 7 -1.03 20.09 23.27
C LEU A 7 -0.42 18.88 24.00
N GLY A 8 0.44 19.14 25.00
CA GLY A 8 1.02 18.08 25.84
C GLY A 8 -0.03 17.31 26.63
N LEU A 9 -0.99 17.99 27.26
CA LEU A 9 -2.07 17.36 28.00
C LEU A 9 -3.02 16.58 27.07
N GLY A 10 -3.33 17.12 25.89
CA GLY A 10 -4.12 16.42 24.87
C GLY A 10 -3.45 15.12 24.41
N GLU A 11 -2.15 15.16 24.12
CA GLU A 11 -1.38 13.99 23.74
C GLU A 11 -1.36 12.92 24.84
N LEU A 12 -1.11 13.31 26.10
CA LEU A 12 -1.13 12.41 27.24
C LEU A 12 -2.50 11.74 27.42
N THR A 13 -3.58 12.53 27.29
CA THR A 13 -4.95 12.02 27.42
C THR A 13 -5.25 10.97 26.36
N ILE A 14 -4.97 11.27 25.09
CA ILE A 14 -5.25 10.34 23.97
C ILE A 14 -4.41 9.07 24.08
N ARG A 15 -3.12 9.18 24.44
CA ARG A 15 -2.27 8.01 24.67
C ARG A 15 -2.79 7.14 25.81
N SER A 16 -3.30 7.75 26.87
CA SER A 16 -3.90 7.02 28.00
C SER A 16 -5.18 6.30 27.58
N ILE A 17 -6.04 6.94 26.79
CA ILE A 17 -7.26 6.31 26.27
C ILE A 17 -6.90 5.12 25.38
N HIS A 18 -5.95 5.26 24.45
CA HIS A 18 -5.53 4.16 23.59
C HIS A 18 -4.89 3.00 24.35
N LEU A 19 -4.11 3.30 25.41
CA LEU A 19 -3.57 2.25 26.27
C LEU A 19 -4.68 1.48 26.98
N LEU A 20 -5.64 2.17 27.58
CA LEU A 20 -6.70 1.55 28.38
C LEU A 20 -7.76 0.84 27.55
N ARG A 21 -8.11 1.39 26.39
CA ARG A 21 -9.18 0.86 25.54
C ARG A 21 -8.67 -0.17 24.54
N ASP A 22 -7.54 0.12 23.90
CA ASP A 22 -7.05 -0.62 22.72
C ASP A 22 -5.78 -1.43 23.05
N GLY A 23 -5.22 -1.32 24.25
CA GLY A 23 -3.98 -1.99 24.67
C GLY A 23 -2.73 -1.48 23.94
N ILE A 24 -2.80 -0.30 23.29
CA ILE A 24 -1.67 0.26 22.54
C ILE A 24 -0.66 0.86 23.51
N PRO A 25 0.63 0.45 23.48
CA PRO A 25 1.64 0.97 24.39
C PRO A 25 1.75 2.49 24.36
N PHE A 26 1.94 3.11 25.53
CA PHE A 26 1.90 4.56 25.70
C PHE A 26 2.96 5.30 24.85
N PHE A 27 4.17 4.73 24.73
CA PHE A 27 5.28 5.30 23.96
C PHE A 27 5.35 4.81 22.51
N GLU A 28 4.39 3.99 22.08
CA GLU A 28 4.34 3.56 20.70
C GLU A 28 4.09 4.75 19.77
N SER A 29 4.80 4.79 18.62
CA SER A 29 4.59 5.84 17.62
C SER A 29 3.17 5.81 17.09
N VAL A 30 2.70 6.88 16.48
CA VAL A 30 1.35 6.95 15.87
C VAL A 30 1.20 5.91 14.77
N ASP A 31 2.30 5.61 14.07
CA ASP A 31 2.41 4.51 13.12
C ASP A 31 2.47 3.12 13.81
N GLY A 32 2.53 3.15 15.10
CA GLY A 32 2.32 2.22 16.22
C GLY A 32 2.49 0.78 15.96
N GLY A 33 3.50 0.32 15.28
CA GLY A 33 3.69 -1.12 15.13
C GLY A 33 2.45 -1.88 14.60
N ARG A 34 1.35 -1.20 14.30
CA ARG A 34 0.27 -1.82 13.54
C ARG A 34 0.86 -2.20 12.20
N ILE A 35 1.03 -3.49 12.02
CA ILE A 35 1.31 -4.06 10.72
C ILE A 35 0.08 -3.77 9.87
N GLY A 36 0.07 -2.60 9.22
CA GLY A 36 -0.94 -2.24 8.25
C GLY A 36 -0.70 -3.01 6.94
N PRO A 37 -1.61 -2.89 5.96
CA PRO A 37 -1.44 -3.53 4.65
C PRO A 37 -0.26 -2.98 3.85
N ILE A 38 0.36 -1.90 4.31
CA ILE A 38 1.44 -1.18 3.64
C ILE A 38 2.55 -0.86 4.63
N SER A 39 3.78 -1.11 4.25
CA SER A 39 5.01 -0.78 4.97
C SER A 39 5.91 0.12 4.14
N LEU A 40 6.83 0.85 4.78
CA LEU A 40 7.80 1.69 4.09
C LEU A 40 8.83 0.83 3.35
N ASP A 41 9.28 1.31 2.19
CA ASP A 41 10.36 0.72 1.40
C ASP A 41 11.31 1.82 0.92
N GLN A 42 12.62 1.58 1.00
CA GLN A 42 13.63 2.59 0.72
C GLN A 42 13.75 2.94 -0.77
N GLU A 43 13.34 2.05 -1.66
CA GLU A 43 13.41 2.26 -3.12
C GLU A 43 12.05 2.62 -3.70
N LEU A 44 11.00 1.95 -3.23
CA LEU A 44 9.63 2.10 -3.74
C LEU A 44 8.85 3.21 -3.01
N GLY A 45 9.37 3.72 -1.88
CA GLY A 45 8.65 4.58 -0.95
C GLY A 45 7.75 3.78 -0.02
N TRP A 46 6.91 2.91 -0.54
CA TRP A 46 6.10 1.95 0.22
C TRP A 46 5.92 0.65 -0.56
N LYS A 47 5.57 -0.40 0.14
CA LYS A 47 5.26 -1.71 -0.42
C LYS A 47 4.14 -2.40 0.36
N ALA A 48 3.57 -3.43 -0.23
CA ALA A 48 2.63 -4.31 0.45
C ALA A 48 3.34 -5.07 1.60
N THR A 49 2.72 -5.11 2.78
CA THR A 49 3.29 -5.76 3.97
C THR A 49 3.19 -7.28 3.83
N GLU A 50 4.34 -7.94 3.91
CA GLU A 50 4.43 -9.40 3.83
C GLU A 50 3.67 -10.08 4.98
N HIS A 51 2.99 -11.19 4.68
CA HIS A 51 2.21 -12.00 5.64
C HIS A 51 1.12 -11.22 6.39
N TYR A 52 0.65 -10.10 5.85
CA TYR A 52 -0.46 -9.35 6.41
C TYR A 52 -1.80 -10.03 6.12
N GLN A 53 -2.69 -10.02 7.11
CA GLN A 53 -4.01 -10.62 6.98
C GLN A 53 -5.03 -9.81 7.79
N GLU A 54 -6.19 -9.56 7.18
CA GLU A 54 -7.29 -8.90 7.88
C GLU A 54 -8.65 -9.32 7.33
N THR A 55 -9.66 -9.07 8.13
CA THR A 55 -11.07 -9.20 7.72
C THR A 55 -11.77 -7.88 7.99
N LEU A 56 -12.38 -7.33 6.96
CA LEU A 56 -13.08 -6.05 6.99
C LEU A 56 -14.57 -6.24 6.68
N VAL A 57 -15.38 -5.29 7.12
CA VAL A 57 -16.77 -5.18 6.67
C VAL A 57 -16.86 -3.96 5.76
N GLU A 58 -17.05 -4.21 4.49
CA GLU A 58 -17.25 -3.22 3.45
C GLU A 58 -18.74 -3.02 3.17
N LYS A 59 -19.10 -1.99 2.42
CA LYS A 59 -20.47 -1.74 2.00
C LYS A 59 -20.57 -1.65 0.48
N THR A 60 -21.58 -2.29 -0.07
CA THR A 60 -21.96 -2.09 -1.47
C THR A 60 -22.44 -0.67 -1.72
N ASN A 61 -22.57 -0.25 -2.99
CA ASN A 61 -23.16 1.05 -3.36
C ASN A 61 -24.59 1.23 -2.81
N ALA A 62 -25.31 0.14 -2.56
CA ALA A 62 -26.63 0.15 -1.92
C ALA A 62 -26.58 0.14 -0.38
N GLY A 63 -25.39 0.32 0.22
CA GLY A 63 -25.19 0.36 1.67
C GLY A 63 -25.23 -1.00 2.37
N ARG A 64 -25.34 -2.12 1.63
CA ARG A 64 -25.40 -3.47 2.23
C ARG A 64 -24.00 -3.90 2.69
N PRO A 65 -23.84 -4.32 3.95
CA PRO A 65 -22.55 -4.78 4.44
C PRO A 65 -22.18 -6.13 3.80
N TYR A 66 -20.88 -6.32 3.55
CA TYR A 66 -20.31 -7.61 3.17
C TYR A 66 -18.92 -7.77 3.78
N SER A 67 -18.53 -9.01 4.08
CA SER A 67 -17.22 -9.30 4.65
C SER A 67 -16.19 -9.52 3.55
N VAL A 68 -15.02 -8.89 3.74
CA VAL A 68 -13.85 -9.06 2.87
C VAL A 68 -12.72 -9.64 3.72
N ARG A 69 -12.27 -10.82 3.36
CA ARG A 69 -11.06 -11.43 3.93
C ARG A 69 -9.93 -11.28 2.91
N ARG A 70 -8.94 -10.48 3.26
CA ARG A 70 -7.77 -10.24 2.40
C ARG A 70 -6.48 -10.59 3.11
N SER A 71 -5.54 -11.12 2.35
CA SER A 71 -4.20 -11.43 2.82
C SER A 71 -3.16 -11.01 1.79
N GLN A 72 -1.98 -10.70 2.29
CA GLN A 72 -0.76 -10.54 1.51
C GLN A 72 0.17 -11.68 1.88
N LYS A 73 0.71 -12.32 0.87
CA LYS A 73 1.51 -13.54 1.00
C LYS A 73 3.00 -13.18 1.12
N GLN A 74 3.84 -14.13 0.79
CA GLN A 74 5.28 -13.97 0.70
C GLN A 74 5.64 -12.75 -0.17
N TYR A 75 6.63 -11.97 0.26
CA TYR A 75 7.09 -10.71 -0.36
C TYR A 75 6.02 -9.61 -0.50
N GLY A 76 4.86 -9.76 0.12
CA GLY A 76 3.75 -8.82 -0.02
C GLY A 76 2.84 -9.07 -1.22
N PHE A 77 3.03 -10.17 -1.94
CA PHE A 77 2.14 -10.54 -3.05
C PHE A 77 0.71 -10.77 -2.57
N ARG A 78 -0.24 -10.32 -3.35
CA ARG A 78 -1.68 -10.54 -3.09
C ARG A 78 -2.07 -11.99 -3.33
N GLN A 79 -1.42 -12.64 -4.30
CA GLN A 79 -1.45 -14.07 -4.55
C GLN A 79 -0.04 -14.55 -4.84
N PHE A 80 0.34 -15.69 -4.29
CA PHE A 80 1.65 -16.28 -4.47
C PHE A 80 1.47 -17.77 -4.75
N GLY A 81 1.74 -18.16 -5.99
CA GLY A 81 1.64 -19.53 -6.48
C GLY A 81 2.76 -20.41 -5.95
N ASP A 82 2.77 -21.64 -6.38
CA ASP A 82 3.79 -22.62 -6.02
C ASP A 82 4.99 -22.53 -7.00
N LEU A 83 6.17 -22.17 -6.45
CA LEU A 83 7.41 -22.09 -7.21
C LEU A 83 7.96 -23.47 -7.63
N ASP A 84 7.55 -24.54 -6.98
CA ASP A 84 7.97 -25.90 -7.30
C ASP A 84 7.04 -26.58 -8.32
N SER A 85 5.92 -25.95 -8.63
CA SER A 85 4.94 -26.42 -9.62
C SER A 85 5.55 -26.39 -11.04
N LYS A 86 5.13 -27.37 -11.86
CA LYS A 86 5.48 -27.41 -13.30
C LYS A 86 4.46 -26.70 -14.19
N LYS A 87 3.43 -26.12 -13.61
CA LYS A 87 2.44 -25.35 -14.35
C LYS A 87 3.05 -24.06 -14.88
N MET A 88 2.44 -23.51 -15.91
CA MET A 88 2.75 -22.18 -16.43
C MET A 88 2.61 -21.14 -15.31
N ARG A 89 3.56 -20.23 -15.24
CA ARG A 89 3.59 -19.14 -14.26
C ARG A 89 3.14 -17.83 -14.87
N LEU A 90 2.08 -17.27 -14.35
CA LEU A 90 1.56 -15.97 -14.71
C LEU A 90 1.92 -14.97 -13.62
N LEU A 91 2.77 -13.99 -13.94
CA LEU A 91 3.03 -12.84 -13.07
C LEU A 91 2.09 -11.70 -13.44
N VAL A 92 1.31 -11.26 -12.45
CA VAL A 92 0.39 -10.13 -12.58
C VAL A 92 0.93 -8.96 -11.78
N ILE A 93 1.15 -7.82 -12.43
CA ILE A 93 1.65 -6.60 -11.80
C ILE A 93 0.67 -5.46 -12.07
N GLY A 94 0.45 -4.61 -11.07
CA GLY A 94 -0.41 -3.45 -11.19
C GLY A 94 -0.52 -2.65 -9.88
N ASP A 95 -1.47 -1.76 -9.86
CA ASP A 95 -1.72 -0.82 -8.78
C ASP A 95 -2.76 -1.32 -7.75
N SER A 96 -3.66 -0.42 -7.35
CA SER A 96 -4.75 -0.68 -6.41
C SER A 96 -5.75 -1.73 -6.92
N PHE A 97 -5.94 -1.86 -8.24
CA PHE A 97 -6.83 -2.87 -8.81
C PHE A 97 -6.26 -4.28 -8.68
N THR A 98 -4.96 -4.45 -8.84
CA THR A 98 -4.28 -5.72 -8.56
C THR A 98 -4.16 -5.98 -7.06
N HIS A 99 -3.97 -4.95 -6.24
CA HIS A 99 -4.05 -5.06 -4.78
C HIS A 99 -5.43 -5.51 -4.30
N ALA A 100 -6.51 -5.09 -4.99
CA ALA A 100 -7.88 -5.57 -4.81
C ALA A 100 -8.36 -5.56 -3.35
N THR A 101 -8.18 -4.42 -2.65
CA THR A 101 -8.43 -4.31 -1.20
C THR A 101 -9.89 -4.51 -0.80
N ALA A 102 -10.83 -4.23 -1.70
CA ALA A 102 -12.27 -4.38 -1.46
C ALA A 102 -12.81 -5.77 -1.84
N VAL A 103 -11.92 -6.73 -2.15
CA VAL A 103 -12.30 -8.06 -2.65
C VAL A 103 -11.59 -9.14 -1.84
N SER A 104 -12.32 -10.19 -1.45
CA SER A 104 -11.73 -11.36 -0.77
C SER A 104 -10.76 -12.12 -1.67
N ASP A 105 -9.79 -12.82 -1.07
CA ASP A 105 -8.69 -13.48 -1.75
C ASP A 105 -9.14 -14.40 -2.90
N ASP A 106 -10.18 -15.17 -2.66
CA ASP A 106 -10.74 -16.13 -3.60
C ASP A 106 -11.57 -15.52 -4.73
N ARG A 107 -11.84 -14.21 -4.66
CA ARG A 107 -12.68 -13.48 -5.60
C ARG A 107 -11.94 -12.40 -6.38
N THR A 108 -10.66 -12.29 -6.20
CA THR A 108 -9.83 -11.40 -7.02
C THR A 108 -9.75 -11.92 -8.45
N TYR A 109 -9.61 -11.00 -9.43
CA TYR A 109 -9.54 -11.43 -10.82
C TYR A 109 -8.36 -12.37 -11.10
N HIS A 110 -7.23 -12.16 -10.44
CA HIS A 110 -6.06 -13.02 -10.57
C HIS A 110 -6.26 -14.40 -9.93
N ALA A 111 -7.02 -14.52 -8.83
CA ALA A 111 -7.41 -15.81 -8.28
C ALA A 111 -8.36 -16.58 -9.22
N LEU A 112 -9.27 -15.87 -9.86
CA LEU A 112 -10.16 -16.46 -10.88
C LEU A 112 -9.36 -16.89 -12.12
N LEU A 113 -8.36 -16.11 -12.56
CA LEU A 113 -7.46 -16.51 -13.65
C LEU A 113 -6.70 -17.79 -13.32
N ALA A 114 -6.20 -17.93 -12.10
CA ALA A 114 -5.51 -19.15 -11.67
C ALA A 114 -6.40 -20.40 -11.82
N GLN A 115 -7.67 -20.27 -11.41
CA GLN A 115 -8.64 -21.36 -11.49
C GLN A 115 -9.05 -21.67 -12.95
N LEU A 116 -9.32 -20.63 -13.75
CA LEU A 116 -9.81 -20.78 -15.12
C LEU A 116 -8.76 -21.33 -16.08
N LEU A 117 -7.49 -20.93 -15.90
CA LEU A 117 -6.39 -21.29 -16.81
C LEU A 117 -5.56 -22.46 -16.29
N ASP A 118 -5.79 -22.93 -15.08
CA ASP A 118 -4.99 -23.97 -14.40
C ASP A 118 -3.48 -23.63 -14.37
N VAL A 119 -3.15 -22.40 -13.98
CA VAL A 119 -1.80 -21.84 -13.93
C VAL A 119 -1.42 -21.40 -12.51
N GLU A 120 -0.12 -21.32 -12.24
CA GLU A 120 0.38 -20.66 -11.04
C GLU A 120 0.38 -19.14 -11.22
N VAL A 121 -0.35 -18.44 -10.37
CA VAL A 121 -0.44 -16.98 -10.44
C VAL A 121 0.32 -16.34 -9.28
N PHE A 122 1.14 -15.37 -9.64
CA PHE A 122 1.86 -14.47 -8.73
C PHE A 122 1.36 -13.06 -8.99
N ALA A 123 0.57 -12.49 -8.08
CA ALA A 123 -0.04 -11.18 -8.29
C ALA A 123 0.48 -10.18 -7.26
N TYR A 124 1.13 -9.12 -7.73
CA TYR A 124 1.59 -8.01 -6.90
C TYR A 124 0.91 -6.71 -7.30
N GLY A 125 0.32 -6.04 -6.33
CA GLY A 125 -0.24 -4.70 -6.50
C GLY A 125 -0.14 -3.91 -5.20
N ALA A 126 -0.02 -2.61 -5.31
CA ALA A 126 -0.07 -1.73 -4.16
C ALA A 126 -0.86 -0.46 -4.51
N GLY A 127 -1.66 0.01 -3.56
CA GLY A 127 -2.49 1.20 -3.78
C GLY A 127 -1.67 2.43 -4.11
N GLY A 128 -2.02 3.09 -5.20
CA GLY A 128 -1.38 4.31 -5.67
C GLY A 128 -0.01 4.11 -6.32
N TYR A 129 0.37 2.91 -6.71
CA TYR A 129 1.55 2.71 -7.56
C TYR A 129 1.34 3.38 -8.91
N GLY A 130 2.43 3.82 -9.51
CA GLY A 130 2.52 4.13 -10.93
C GLY A 130 3.42 3.09 -11.62
N THR A 131 3.42 3.12 -12.94
CA THR A 131 4.14 2.15 -13.79
C THR A 131 5.62 1.99 -13.45
N LEU A 132 6.29 3.06 -12.96
CA LEU A 132 7.70 2.95 -12.55
C LEU A 132 7.88 2.04 -11.33
N GLN A 133 7.01 2.17 -10.32
CA GLN A 133 7.06 1.29 -9.14
C GLN A 133 6.71 -0.16 -9.52
N GLU A 134 5.77 -0.33 -10.44
CA GLU A 134 5.40 -1.65 -10.98
C GLU A 134 6.56 -2.29 -11.75
N LEU A 135 7.30 -1.52 -12.55
CA LEU A 135 8.52 -1.97 -13.22
C LEU A 135 9.60 -2.39 -12.21
N MET A 136 9.77 -1.61 -11.14
CA MET A 136 10.74 -1.94 -10.09
C MET A 136 10.35 -3.22 -9.32
N ILE A 137 9.07 -3.50 -9.16
CA ILE A 137 8.58 -4.78 -8.63
C ILE A 137 8.86 -5.92 -9.60
N LEU A 138 8.63 -5.72 -10.89
CA LEU A 138 8.97 -6.70 -11.91
C LEU A 138 10.45 -7.06 -11.85
N ASP A 139 11.31 -6.06 -11.88
CA ASP A 139 12.78 -6.23 -11.83
C ASP A 139 13.23 -6.96 -10.55
N ARG A 140 12.63 -6.61 -9.40
CA ARG A 140 12.95 -7.21 -8.11
C ARG A 140 12.63 -8.71 -8.02
N TYR A 141 11.57 -9.17 -8.70
CA TYR A 141 11.06 -10.53 -8.52
C TYR A 141 11.07 -11.42 -9.76
N ILE A 142 11.43 -10.91 -10.93
CA ILE A 142 11.39 -11.68 -12.17
C ILE A 142 12.26 -12.93 -12.11
N ASP A 143 13.46 -12.85 -11.55
CA ASP A 143 14.37 -13.96 -11.42
C ASP A 143 13.94 -15.02 -10.38
N THR A 144 13.22 -14.57 -9.36
CA THR A 144 12.66 -15.46 -8.32
C THR A 144 11.48 -16.24 -8.87
N ILE A 145 10.55 -15.56 -9.55
CA ILE A 145 9.30 -16.15 -10.04
C ILE A 145 9.53 -16.88 -11.36
N ARG A 146 10.37 -16.35 -12.25
CA ARG A 146 10.62 -16.86 -13.62
C ARG A 146 9.30 -17.10 -14.34
N PRO A 147 8.51 -16.04 -14.59
CA PRO A 147 7.19 -16.17 -15.20
C PRO A 147 7.32 -16.55 -16.67
N ASP A 148 6.37 -17.36 -17.16
CA ASP A 148 6.20 -17.64 -18.59
C ASP A 148 5.44 -16.51 -19.27
N VAL A 149 4.54 -15.85 -18.52
CA VAL A 149 3.72 -14.74 -19.01
C VAL A 149 3.65 -13.64 -17.95
N ILE A 150 3.74 -12.40 -18.39
CA ILE A 150 3.53 -11.21 -17.55
C ILE A 150 2.26 -10.51 -18.01
N LEU A 151 1.32 -10.32 -17.08
CA LEU A 151 0.13 -9.50 -17.27
C LEU A 151 0.33 -8.19 -16.51
N TRP A 152 0.52 -7.12 -17.26
CA TRP A 152 0.70 -5.78 -16.69
C TRP A 152 -0.65 -5.05 -16.71
N GLN A 153 -1.22 -4.85 -15.54
CA GLN A 153 -2.47 -4.14 -15.39
C GLN A 153 -2.18 -2.64 -15.30
N TYR A 154 -2.43 -1.93 -16.39
CA TYR A 154 -2.35 -0.48 -16.46
C TYR A 154 -3.62 0.18 -15.91
N CYS A 155 -3.44 1.29 -15.17
CA CYS A 155 -4.53 2.15 -14.73
C CYS A 155 -4.29 3.61 -15.15
N ALA A 156 -5.34 4.37 -15.39
CA ALA A 156 -5.23 5.76 -15.87
C ALA A 156 -4.51 6.69 -14.87
N ASN A 157 -4.52 6.38 -13.56
CA ASN A 157 -3.78 7.13 -12.55
C ASN A 157 -2.26 6.95 -12.66
N ASP A 158 -1.76 5.85 -13.25
CA ASP A 158 -0.33 5.60 -13.45
C ASP A 158 0.30 6.75 -14.25
N PHE A 159 -0.45 7.30 -15.20
CA PHE A 159 0.01 8.45 -15.98
C PHE A 159 0.33 9.66 -15.10
N ILE A 160 -0.48 9.91 -14.07
CA ILE A 160 -0.28 10.99 -13.11
C ILE A 160 0.84 10.59 -12.12
N ASN A 161 0.80 9.36 -11.62
CA ASN A 161 1.71 8.88 -10.58
C ASN A 161 3.15 8.63 -11.06
N ASN A 162 3.40 8.66 -12.36
CA ASN A 162 4.74 8.60 -12.94
C ASN A 162 5.41 9.99 -13.06
N ASP A 163 4.65 11.08 -12.93
CA ASP A 163 5.14 12.44 -13.07
C ASP A 163 4.95 13.26 -11.79
N ASN A 164 6.04 13.74 -11.20
CA ASN A 164 6.00 14.45 -9.93
C ASN A 164 5.20 15.75 -10.01
N GLU A 165 5.28 16.48 -11.12
CA GLU A 165 4.58 17.75 -11.28
C GLU A 165 3.09 17.54 -11.50
N LEU A 166 2.69 16.56 -12.33
CA LEU A 166 1.29 16.20 -12.52
C LEU A 166 0.67 15.72 -11.21
N GLU A 167 1.39 14.87 -10.44
CA GLU A 167 0.87 14.39 -9.16
C GLU A 167 0.72 15.52 -8.14
N ARG A 168 1.65 16.48 -8.08
CA ARG A 168 1.54 17.68 -7.21
C ARG A 168 0.29 18.51 -7.50
N LEU A 169 -0.13 18.56 -8.75
CA LEU A 169 -1.32 19.29 -9.20
C LEU A 169 -2.61 18.49 -9.05
N SER A 170 -2.51 17.17 -8.87
CA SER A 170 -3.67 16.31 -8.75
C SER A 170 -4.28 16.35 -7.33
N LEU A 171 -5.60 16.53 -7.27
CA LEU A 171 -6.36 16.48 -6.02
C LEU A 171 -6.83 15.07 -5.66
N VAL A 172 -6.90 14.18 -6.64
CA VAL A 172 -7.53 12.85 -6.49
C VAL A 172 -6.49 11.73 -6.38
N ASN A 173 -5.42 11.81 -7.19
CA ASN A 173 -4.43 10.74 -7.32
C ASN A 173 -3.12 11.02 -6.56
N ASN A 174 -3.10 12.04 -5.71
CA ASN A 174 -1.96 12.41 -4.89
C ASN A 174 -2.14 11.88 -3.47
N ASN A 175 -1.48 10.77 -3.12
CA ASN A 175 -1.44 10.27 -1.75
C ASN A 175 -0.40 11.00 -0.88
N GLY A 176 0.43 11.83 -1.50
CA GLY A 176 1.47 12.62 -0.85
C GLY A 176 2.63 11.83 -0.28
N TRP A 177 2.75 10.56 -0.60
CA TRP A 177 3.84 9.73 -0.12
C TRP A 177 5.07 9.90 -1.00
N VAL A 178 6.24 9.71 -0.39
CA VAL A 178 7.50 9.66 -1.13
C VAL A 178 7.47 8.45 -2.05
N ARG A 179 7.80 8.69 -3.34
CA ARG A 179 7.86 7.62 -4.35
C ARG A 179 8.99 7.87 -5.36
N PRO A 180 9.42 6.84 -6.10
CA PRO A 180 10.37 7.02 -7.19
C PRO A 180 9.71 7.72 -8.38
N TYR A 181 10.46 8.65 -8.97
CA TYR A 181 10.17 9.28 -10.25
C TYR A 181 11.41 9.20 -11.15
N LEU A 182 11.19 8.99 -12.43
CA LEU A 182 12.28 9.04 -13.41
C LEU A 182 12.51 10.49 -13.83
N GLN A 183 13.61 11.10 -13.35
CA GLN A 183 13.98 12.45 -13.71
C GLN A 183 15.36 12.48 -14.36
N LYS A 184 15.44 13.02 -15.58
CA LYS A 184 16.71 13.11 -16.34
C LYS A 184 17.46 11.79 -16.47
N GLY A 185 16.74 10.70 -16.65
CA GLY A 185 17.29 9.34 -16.77
C GLY A 185 17.74 8.69 -15.46
N GLN A 186 17.44 9.30 -14.31
CA GLN A 186 17.73 8.74 -12.99
C GLN A 186 16.47 8.61 -12.15
N VAL A 187 16.39 7.52 -11.40
CA VAL A 187 15.30 7.32 -10.43
C VAL A 187 15.61 8.12 -9.17
N GLN A 188 14.69 9.00 -8.78
CA GLN A 188 14.79 9.83 -7.58
C GLN A 188 13.55 9.66 -6.71
N LEU A 189 13.76 9.49 -5.41
CA LEU A 189 12.68 9.46 -4.43
C LEU A 189 12.28 10.89 -4.07
N LEU A 190 11.08 11.29 -4.46
CA LEU A 190 10.53 12.61 -4.21
C LEU A 190 9.15 12.51 -3.57
N SER A 191 8.79 13.56 -2.83
CA SER A 191 7.41 13.72 -2.36
C SER A 191 6.67 14.65 -3.33
N PRO A 192 5.45 14.31 -3.74
CA PRO A 192 4.61 15.19 -4.54
C PRO A 192 3.93 16.29 -3.71
N LYS A 193 4.27 16.43 -2.43
CA LYS A 193 3.76 17.50 -1.55
C LYS A 193 4.78 18.62 -1.39
N GLU A 194 4.27 19.82 -1.15
CA GLU A 194 5.12 20.94 -0.73
C GLU A 194 5.75 20.69 0.65
N SER A 195 6.93 21.27 0.88
CA SER A 195 7.70 21.08 2.13
C SER A 195 6.94 21.46 3.40
N SER A 196 6.05 22.46 3.33
CA SER A 196 5.17 22.86 4.44
C SER A 196 4.19 21.73 4.85
N LEU A 197 3.68 20.97 3.86
CA LEU A 197 2.82 19.83 4.08
C LEU A 197 3.61 18.63 4.64
N GLN A 198 4.86 18.46 4.25
CA GLN A 198 5.73 17.42 4.81
C GLN A 198 5.99 17.62 6.30
N VAL A 199 6.25 18.88 6.74
CA VAL A 199 6.42 19.20 8.16
C VAL A 199 5.13 18.90 8.95
N ARG A 200 3.98 19.31 8.41
CA ARG A 200 2.68 19.02 9.05
C ARG A 200 2.43 17.52 9.15
N GLU A 201 2.74 16.76 8.12
CA GLU A 201 2.59 15.31 8.11
C GLU A 201 3.56 14.64 9.10
N TRP A 202 4.80 15.13 9.18
CA TRP A 202 5.77 14.67 10.16
C TRP A 202 5.30 14.89 11.60
N ILE A 203 4.66 16.04 11.89
CA ILE A 203 4.06 16.33 13.21
C ILE A 203 2.87 15.39 13.44
N ASN A 204 1.95 15.26 12.48
CA ASN A 204 0.76 14.44 12.61
C ASN A 204 1.09 12.96 12.86
N ARG A 205 2.14 12.43 12.23
CA ARG A 205 2.60 11.05 12.45
C ARG A 205 3.18 10.80 13.85
N ARG A 206 3.62 11.86 14.55
CA ARG A 206 4.21 11.76 15.90
C ARG A 206 3.27 12.14 17.02
N SER A 207 2.20 12.83 16.71
CA SER A 207 1.21 13.27 17.69
C SER A 207 -0.12 12.54 17.47
N ARG A 208 -0.55 11.76 18.45
CA ARG A 208 -1.86 11.11 18.43
C ARG A 208 -2.99 12.13 18.55
N PHE A 209 -2.74 13.26 19.21
CA PHE A 209 -3.70 14.34 19.37
C PHE A 209 -3.96 15.11 18.08
N LEU A 210 -2.94 15.28 17.22
CA LEU A 210 -3.04 16.01 15.96
C LEU A 210 -3.44 15.12 14.77
N TYR A 211 -3.47 13.81 14.97
CA TYR A 211 -3.85 12.82 13.94
C TYR A 211 -5.37 12.69 13.81
N PHE A 212 -6.13 13.13 14.80
CA PHE A 212 -7.58 13.26 14.77
C PHE A 212 -7.93 14.64 14.16
#